data_a59e177e7608855f8d33eb8b0a04d2af
#
_entry.id   a59e177e7608855f8d33eb8b0a04d2af
#
_cell.length_a   1.000
_cell.length_b   1.000
_cell.length_c   1.000
_cell.angle_alpha   90.00
_cell.angle_beta   90.00
_cell.angle_gamma   90.00
#
_symmetry.space_group_name_H-M   'P 1'
#
loop_
_entity.id
_entity.type
_entity.pdbx_description
1 polymer ?
#
loop_
_entity_poly.entity_id
_entity_poly.type
_entity_poly.pdbx_seq_one_letter_code
_entity_poly.pdbx_strand_id
1 'polypeptide(L)'
;MARASNPRGTTAMWVRDYLDGLWDDRDFRPWYPRDGRPGLSPAQLAMVCVLQFLLNLSDRQAAEAVRCRIDFKYALALELDDPGFHHSVLTDFRDRLCKDDRADQLLSLSLERMRDAGVVTERGRQRTDSTQVLAAARDLSGLELVLEAIRAALEEAAQRAPDILDGLVDAEWATRYGRPVRLPSQPSHPATRLKQAGADARRLLERLPPHRRGPRAETLRQIVVQNFLLDARGGLRPRTAKDGQPKGAVRIVSPYDREARRAIRGNTRWSGYLIHVTETCDTDSPVNLITDIATTRPTRDTEALPGIHDRLSDRRLLPRQHLLDGGYLSVSLLHCSSRDHQVELVGPVKASGAWQSKERSGFTRDDFTIDFDQRQVTCPSGETSHIWLEPPAMAPYTVARFHPHQCDPCPDRPACTRGTAARTVNFLPRHLHELQARNRADQQDSQWRRLYATRSGVEGTICEFVNGHRARRSRYHGLSKTHVQHVLTGIAINIERLAQRTTRHPHRPRSPTTFQQYLDTRGLTWECWWRQGK
;
A
#
# COMPACT_ATOMS: atom_id res chain seq x y z
N MET A 1 -41.88 -7.66 -2.38
CA MET A 1 -41.72 -6.24 -1.95
C MET A 1 -40.40 -5.66 -2.44
N ALA A 2 -39.20 -6.19 -2.10
CA ALA A 2 -37.91 -5.63 -2.49
C ALA A 2 -37.77 -5.39 -4.00
N ARG A 3 -38.15 -6.34 -4.85
CA ARG A 3 -38.11 -6.19 -6.32
C ARG A 3 -39.11 -5.17 -6.84
N ALA A 4 -40.31 -5.04 -6.20
CA ALA A 4 -41.28 -4.03 -6.56
C ALA A 4 -40.78 -2.60 -6.22
N SER A 5 -40.12 -2.44 -5.07
CA SER A 5 -39.52 -1.14 -4.66
C SER A 5 -38.24 -0.80 -5.41
N ASN A 6 -37.55 -1.79 -5.96
CA ASN A 6 -36.31 -1.64 -6.72
C ASN A 6 -36.41 -2.39 -8.06
N PRO A 7 -37.23 -1.93 -9.02
CA PRO A 7 -37.52 -2.69 -10.25
C PRO A 7 -36.26 -2.89 -11.14
N ARG A 8 -35.24 -2.06 -10.99
CA ARG A 8 -33.94 -2.23 -11.68
C ARG A 8 -32.96 -3.11 -10.90
N GLY A 9 -33.35 -3.59 -9.70
CA GLY A 9 -32.42 -4.22 -8.76
C GLY A 9 -31.42 -3.25 -8.17
N THR A 10 -30.72 -3.69 -7.13
CA THR A 10 -29.55 -3.00 -6.57
C THR A 10 -28.39 -3.98 -6.49
N THR A 11 -27.15 -3.50 -6.36
CA THR A 11 -25.99 -4.37 -6.16
C THR A 11 -26.14 -5.23 -4.90
N ALA A 12 -26.77 -4.71 -3.85
CA ALA A 12 -27.08 -5.47 -2.63
C ALA A 12 -28.00 -6.67 -2.93
N MET A 13 -29.07 -6.46 -3.69
CA MET A 13 -29.99 -7.54 -4.11
C MET A 13 -29.29 -8.54 -5.02
N TRP A 14 -28.43 -8.04 -5.92
CA TRP A 14 -27.67 -8.90 -6.84
C TRP A 14 -26.80 -9.93 -6.09
N VAL A 15 -26.12 -9.50 -5.00
CA VAL A 15 -25.31 -10.41 -4.18
C VAL A 15 -26.16 -11.58 -3.63
N ARG A 16 -27.38 -11.29 -3.16
CA ARG A 16 -28.28 -12.33 -2.67
C ARG A 16 -28.73 -13.27 -3.78
N ASP A 17 -29.08 -12.71 -4.94
CA ASP A 17 -29.62 -13.49 -6.06
C ASP A 17 -28.57 -14.38 -6.75
N TYR A 18 -27.32 -13.95 -6.83
CA TYR A 18 -26.27 -14.60 -7.64
C TYR A 18 -25.14 -15.23 -6.82
N LEU A 19 -24.92 -14.80 -5.60
CA LEU A 19 -23.84 -15.28 -4.73
C LEU A 19 -24.36 -15.86 -3.40
N ASP A 20 -25.67 -16.03 -3.27
CA ASP A 20 -26.34 -16.53 -2.06
C ASP A 20 -25.86 -15.85 -0.76
N GLY A 21 -25.67 -14.53 -0.81
CA GLY A 21 -25.21 -13.72 0.29
C GLY A 21 -23.69 -13.72 0.50
N LEU A 22 -22.94 -14.41 -0.34
CA LEU A 22 -21.47 -14.48 -0.40
C LEU A 22 -20.80 -15.28 0.74
N TRP A 23 -21.32 -15.27 1.97
CA TRP A 23 -20.81 -15.99 3.13
C TRP A 23 -21.94 -16.65 3.92
N ASP A 24 -21.58 -17.74 4.63
CA ASP A 24 -22.40 -18.43 5.61
C ASP A 24 -21.77 -18.30 7.01
N ASP A 25 -22.56 -18.30 8.07
CA ASP A 25 -22.05 -18.20 9.44
C ASP A 25 -21.09 -19.33 9.81
N ARG A 26 -21.17 -20.48 9.12
CA ARG A 26 -20.23 -21.59 9.28
C ARG A 26 -18.80 -21.22 8.89
N ASP A 27 -18.62 -20.30 7.93
CA ASP A 27 -17.32 -19.81 7.48
C ASP A 27 -16.57 -19.07 8.61
N PHE A 28 -17.31 -18.52 9.56
CA PHE A 28 -16.81 -17.73 10.68
C PHE A 28 -16.67 -18.48 12.00
N ARG A 29 -17.07 -19.75 12.05
CA ARG A 29 -17.01 -20.55 13.29
C ARG A 29 -15.65 -20.53 13.99
N PRO A 30 -14.51 -20.62 13.29
CA PRO A 30 -13.19 -20.57 13.93
C PRO A 30 -12.88 -19.24 14.64
N TRP A 31 -13.62 -18.18 14.35
CA TRP A 31 -13.36 -16.84 14.89
C TRP A 31 -14.14 -16.56 16.19
N TYR A 32 -15.01 -17.46 16.59
CA TYR A 32 -15.92 -17.29 17.73
C TYR A 32 -15.75 -18.42 18.76
N PRO A 33 -15.97 -18.14 20.05
CA PRO A 33 -16.00 -19.18 21.05
C PRO A 33 -17.16 -20.17 20.76
N ARG A 34 -16.98 -21.42 21.16
CA ARG A 34 -17.99 -22.47 20.95
C ARG A 34 -19.19 -22.32 21.88
N ASP A 35 -18.95 -21.75 23.05
CA ASP A 35 -19.93 -21.57 24.10
C ASP A 35 -20.30 -20.08 24.25
N GLY A 36 -21.52 -19.79 24.65
CA GLY A 36 -22.00 -18.45 24.90
C GLY A 36 -23.36 -18.16 24.26
N ARG A 37 -23.87 -16.96 24.52
CA ARG A 37 -25.13 -16.51 23.92
C ARG A 37 -24.93 -16.26 22.42
N PRO A 38 -25.84 -16.74 21.55
CA PRO A 38 -25.79 -16.45 20.11
C PRO A 38 -25.73 -14.93 19.87
N GLY A 39 -24.73 -14.50 19.08
CA GLY A 39 -24.60 -13.12 18.64
C GLY A 39 -25.31 -12.86 17.31
N LEU A 40 -25.10 -11.67 16.78
CA LEU A 40 -25.53 -11.36 15.42
C LEU A 40 -24.74 -12.21 14.40
N SER A 41 -25.36 -12.54 13.29
CA SER A 41 -24.75 -13.31 12.20
C SER A 41 -23.49 -12.62 11.70
N PRO A 42 -22.30 -13.26 11.80
CA PRO A 42 -21.07 -12.69 11.26
C PRO A 42 -21.08 -12.58 9.72
N ALA A 43 -21.78 -13.46 9.03
CA ALA A 43 -21.96 -13.36 7.58
C ALA A 43 -22.74 -12.10 7.19
N GLN A 44 -23.81 -11.80 7.92
CA GLN A 44 -24.56 -10.55 7.71
C GLN A 44 -23.71 -9.32 8.05
N LEU A 45 -22.95 -9.33 9.15
CA LEU A 45 -22.07 -8.23 9.52
C LEU A 45 -20.96 -7.99 8.48
N ALA A 46 -20.37 -9.06 7.93
CA ALA A 46 -19.40 -8.97 6.84
C ALA A 46 -20.03 -8.32 5.60
N MET A 47 -21.24 -8.76 5.23
CA MET A 47 -21.97 -8.18 4.10
C MET A 47 -22.30 -6.71 4.33
N VAL A 48 -22.76 -6.33 5.52
CA VAL A 48 -23.03 -4.92 5.85
C VAL A 48 -21.74 -4.09 5.74
N CYS A 49 -20.59 -4.59 6.22
CA CYS A 49 -19.32 -3.91 6.07
C CYS A 49 -18.92 -3.72 4.59
N VAL A 50 -19.14 -4.72 3.74
CA VAL A 50 -18.87 -4.58 2.29
C VAL A 50 -19.81 -3.58 1.64
N LEU A 51 -21.12 -3.65 1.91
CA LEU A 51 -22.10 -2.68 1.41
C LEU A 51 -21.84 -1.26 1.92
N GLN A 52 -21.30 -1.13 3.13
CA GLN A 52 -20.86 0.14 3.69
C GLN A 52 -19.78 0.80 2.83
N PHE A 53 -18.76 0.05 2.39
CA PHE A 53 -17.69 0.57 1.54
C PHE A 53 -18.15 0.74 0.10
N LEU A 54 -18.98 -0.15 -0.41
CA LEU A 54 -19.59 -0.04 -1.73
C LEU A 54 -20.37 1.29 -1.89
N LEU A 55 -21.17 1.64 -0.90
CA LEU A 55 -22.02 2.83 -0.91
C LEU A 55 -21.42 4.03 -0.18
N ASN A 56 -20.18 3.89 0.29
CA ASN A 56 -19.44 4.92 1.03
C ASN A 56 -20.21 5.47 2.27
N LEU A 57 -20.86 4.60 3.01
CA LEU A 57 -21.62 4.95 4.21
C LEU A 57 -20.70 5.06 5.44
N SER A 58 -21.09 5.88 6.42
CA SER A 58 -20.57 5.84 7.78
C SER A 58 -21.16 4.65 8.55
N ASP A 59 -20.59 4.29 9.70
CA ASP A 59 -21.13 3.21 10.54
C ASP A 59 -22.59 3.43 10.92
N ARG A 60 -22.94 4.66 11.28
CA ARG A 60 -24.32 5.04 11.61
C ARG A 60 -25.25 4.90 10.41
N GLN A 61 -24.82 5.39 9.25
CA GLN A 61 -25.62 5.27 8.01
C GLN A 61 -25.77 3.80 7.57
N ALA A 62 -24.74 2.95 7.76
CA ALA A 62 -24.81 1.53 7.45
C ALA A 62 -25.80 0.81 8.39
N ALA A 63 -25.75 1.06 9.70
CA ALA A 63 -26.72 0.52 10.65
C ALA A 63 -28.15 1.02 10.37
N GLU A 64 -28.31 2.30 10.00
CA GLU A 64 -29.59 2.85 9.58
C GLU A 64 -30.10 2.21 8.29
N ALA A 65 -29.22 1.96 7.33
CA ALA A 65 -29.56 1.27 6.08
C ALA A 65 -30.09 -0.15 6.35
N VAL A 66 -29.49 -0.90 7.29
CA VAL A 66 -29.99 -2.21 7.72
C VAL A 66 -31.42 -2.10 8.27
N ARG A 67 -31.72 -1.06 9.03
CA ARG A 67 -33.05 -0.82 9.62
C ARG A 67 -34.09 -0.43 8.58
N CYS A 68 -33.78 0.52 7.68
CA CYS A 68 -34.78 1.23 6.87
C CYS A 68 -34.79 0.83 5.40
N ARG A 69 -33.72 0.23 4.85
CA ARG A 69 -33.65 -0.05 3.41
C ARG A 69 -34.12 -1.47 3.10
N ILE A 70 -35.11 -1.55 2.22
CA ILE A 70 -35.70 -2.84 1.79
C ILE A 70 -34.70 -3.70 1.02
N ASP A 71 -33.80 -3.09 0.22
CA ASP A 71 -32.76 -3.83 -0.49
C ASP A 71 -31.69 -4.41 0.44
N PHE A 72 -31.39 -3.74 1.57
CA PHE A 72 -30.54 -4.29 2.62
C PHE A 72 -31.22 -5.44 3.35
N LYS A 73 -32.51 -5.29 3.71
CA LYS A 73 -33.29 -6.38 4.28
C LYS A 73 -33.27 -7.62 3.40
N TYR A 74 -33.48 -7.43 2.09
CA TYR A 74 -33.44 -8.52 1.11
C TYR A 74 -32.04 -9.15 1.02
N ALA A 75 -30.98 -8.34 0.89
CA ALA A 75 -29.62 -8.83 0.76
C ALA A 75 -29.16 -9.65 1.98
N LEU A 76 -29.60 -9.25 3.18
CA LEU A 76 -29.24 -9.87 4.45
C LEU A 76 -30.21 -10.96 4.89
N ALA A 77 -31.25 -11.23 4.11
CA ALA A 77 -32.36 -12.16 4.48
C ALA A 77 -32.96 -11.82 5.85
N LEU A 78 -33.21 -10.53 6.10
CA LEU A 78 -33.85 -10.04 7.32
C LEU A 78 -35.34 -9.80 7.10
N GLU A 79 -36.12 -10.01 8.17
CA GLU A 79 -37.53 -9.62 8.17
C GLU A 79 -37.68 -8.09 8.08
N LEU A 80 -38.81 -7.60 7.60
CA LEU A 80 -39.04 -6.17 7.40
C LEU A 80 -39.06 -5.38 8.71
N ASP A 81 -39.53 -6.01 9.78
CA ASP A 81 -39.63 -5.45 11.13
C ASP A 81 -38.39 -5.66 11.98
N ASP A 82 -37.34 -6.34 11.46
CA ASP A 82 -36.10 -6.52 12.17
C ASP A 82 -35.52 -5.14 12.59
N PRO A 83 -35.24 -4.92 13.89
CA PRO A 83 -34.83 -3.61 14.39
C PRO A 83 -33.39 -3.22 13.98
N GLY A 84 -32.64 -4.12 13.35
CA GLY A 84 -31.22 -3.93 13.08
C GLY A 84 -30.37 -3.97 14.35
N PHE A 85 -29.26 -3.27 14.32
CA PHE A 85 -28.29 -3.24 15.43
C PHE A 85 -27.67 -1.86 15.62
N HIS A 86 -27.02 -1.65 16.77
CA HIS A 86 -26.30 -0.42 17.04
C HIS A 86 -25.01 -0.35 16.23
N HIS A 87 -24.67 0.81 15.69
CA HIS A 87 -23.52 1.02 14.81
C HIS A 87 -22.15 0.59 15.41
N SER A 88 -22.01 0.56 16.75
CA SER A 88 -20.77 0.09 17.40
C SER A 88 -20.43 -1.37 17.08
N VAL A 89 -21.45 -2.19 16.80
CA VAL A 89 -21.26 -3.59 16.40
C VAL A 89 -20.36 -3.73 15.17
N LEU A 90 -20.46 -2.80 14.21
CA LEU A 90 -19.59 -2.79 13.05
C LEU A 90 -18.13 -2.49 13.42
N THR A 91 -17.91 -1.65 14.43
CA THR A 91 -16.57 -1.41 14.95
C THR A 91 -15.99 -2.65 15.61
N ASP A 92 -16.77 -3.31 16.47
CA ASP A 92 -16.36 -4.54 17.17
C ASP A 92 -16.07 -5.67 16.18
N PHE A 93 -16.88 -5.79 15.12
CA PHE A 93 -16.66 -6.77 14.05
C PHE A 93 -15.37 -6.48 13.26
N ARG A 94 -15.12 -5.23 12.87
CA ARG A 94 -13.87 -4.85 12.19
C ARG A 94 -12.65 -5.04 13.08
N ASP A 95 -12.75 -4.79 14.38
CA ASP A 95 -11.66 -5.05 15.34
C ASP A 95 -11.36 -6.56 15.44
N ARG A 96 -12.34 -7.41 15.20
CA ARG A 96 -12.17 -8.86 15.06
C ARG A 96 -11.47 -9.22 13.74
N LEU A 97 -11.81 -8.55 12.64
CA LEU A 97 -11.14 -8.73 11.34
C LEU A 97 -9.67 -8.30 11.34
N CYS A 98 -9.27 -7.43 12.28
CA CYS A 98 -7.86 -7.02 12.42
C CYS A 98 -6.93 -8.10 13.01
N LYS A 99 -7.47 -9.24 13.44
CA LYS A 99 -6.72 -10.30 14.13
C LYS A 99 -6.53 -11.49 13.19
N ASP A 100 -5.39 -12.17 13.33
CA ASP A 100 -5.14 -13.49 12.75
C ASP A 100 -5.42 -13.55 11.24
N ASP A 101 -5.06 -12.50 10.50
CA ASP A 101 -5.26 -12.34 9.05
C ASP A 101 -6.70 -12.56 8.56
N ARG A 102 -7.69 -12.34 9.44
CA ARG A 102 -9.12 -12.58 9.13
C ARG A 102 -9.66 -11.72 7.99
N ALA A 103 -9.10 -10.54 7.78
CA ALA A 103 -9.45 -9.73 6.61
C ALA A 103 -9.06 -10.46 5.31
N ASP A 104 -7.85 -11.03 5.25
CA ASP A 104 -7.38 -11.80 4.10
C ASP A 104 -8.19 -13.10 3.93
N GLN A 105 -8.55 -13.76 5.04
CA GLN A 105 -9.45 -14.93 5.01
C GLN A 105 -10.82 -14.56 4.43
N LEU A 106 -11.36 -13.38 4.77
CA LEU A 106 -12.63 -12.90 4.22
C LEU A 106 -12.55 -12.69 2.70
N LEU A 107 -11.45 -12.11 2.21
CA LEU A 107 -11.20 -11.99 0.77
C LEU A 107 -11.08 -13.37 0.12
N SER A 108 -10.36 -14.30 0.75
CA SER A 108 -10.16 -15.66 0.25
C SER A 108 -11.50 -16.40 0.08
N LEU A 109 -12.36 -16.37 1.09
CA LEU A 109 -13.71 -16.95 1.03
C LEU A 109 -14.56 -16.34 -0.10
N SER A 110 -14.47 -15.01 -0.30
CA SER A 110 -15.20 -14.36 -1.39
C SER A 110 -14.70 -14.79 -2.76
N LEU A 111 -13.37 -14.91 -2.93
CA LEU A 111 -12.76 -15.35 -4.18
C LEU A 111 -13.02 -16.84 -4.46
N GLU A 112 -13.11 -17.67 -3.42
CA GLU A 112 -13.48 -19.07 -3.55
C GLU A 112 -14.90 -19.22 -4.12
N ARG A 113 -15.87 -18.47 -3.61
CA ARG A 113 -17.24 -18.43 -4.17
C ARG A 113 -17.25 -17.96 -5.64
N MET A 114 -16.42 -16.95 -5.97
CA MET A 114 -16.30 -16.45 -7.34
C MET A 114 -15.62 -17.47 -8.26
N ARG A 115 -14.65 -18.24 -7.76
CA ARG A 115 -14.03 -19.35 -8.49
C ARG A 115 -15.03 -20.48 -8.76
N ASP A 116 -15.80 -20.88 -7.76
CA ASP A 116 -16.84 -21.91 -7.88
C ASP A 116 -17.92 -21.51 -8.91
N ALA A 117 -18.17 -20.20 -9.03
CA ALA A 117 -19.02 -19.63 -10.08
C ALA A 117 -18.32 -19.50 -11.45
N GLY A 118 -17.08 -19.97 -11.59
CA GLY A 118 -16.31 -19.95 -12.85
C GLY A 118 -15.85 -18.58 -13.32
N VAL A 119 -15.80 -17.57 -12.43
CA VAL A 119 -15.43 -16.19 -12.80
C VAL A 119 -13.95 -15.88 -12.58
N VAL A 120 -13.24 -16.72 -11.83
CA VAL A 120 -11.78 -16.63 -11.60
C VAL A 120 -11.16 -17.98 -11.90
N THR A 121 -10.05 -17.98 -12.65
CA THR A 121 -9.31 -19.19 -13.01
C THR A 121 -7.93 -19.19 -12.37
N GLU A 122 -7.44 -20.38 -12.01
CA GLU A 122 -6.06 -20.58 -11.58
C GLU A 122 -5.09 -20.40 -12.75
N ARG A 123 -3.87 -19.99 -12.46
CA ARG A 123 -2.76 -19.89 -13.45
C ARG A 123 -3.04 -18.97 -14.63
N GLY A 124 -3.97 -18.03 -14.53
CA GLY A 124 -4.19 -16.97 -15.48
C GLY A 124 -3.09 -15.90 -15.45
N ARG A 125 -3.36 -14.74 -16.02
CA ARG A 125 -2.51 -13.54 -15.92
C ARG A 125 -3.02 -12.63 -14.84
N GLN A 126 -2.10 -12.04 -14.11
CA GLN A 126 -2.42 -10.99 -13.12
C GLN A 126 -1.47 -9.81 -13.26
N ARG A 127 -1.90 -8.68 -12.75
CA ARG A 127 -1.11 -7.45 -12.71
C ARG A 127 -1.27 -6.78 -11.35
N THR A 128 -0.19 -6.14 -10.89
CA THR A 128 -0.18 -5.42 -9.60
C THR A 128 0.37 -4.02 -9.79
N ASP A 129 -0.23 -3.08 -9.09
CA ASP A 129 0.32 -1.73 -8.91
C ASP A 129 0.05 -1.21 -7.51
N SER A 130 0.75 -0.14 -7.14
CA SER A 130 0.65 0.49 -5.82
C SER A 130 0.29 1.95 -5.89
N THR A 131 -0.40 2.41 -4.84
CA THR A 131 -0.65 3.85 -4.67
C THR A 131 -0.55 4.25 -3.20
N GLN A 132 -0.30 5.55 -2.97
CA GLN A 132 -0.30 6.11 -1.62
C GLN A 132 -1.72 6.24 -1.05
N VAL A 133 -1.83 5.95 0.24
CA VAL A 133 -3.03 6.16 1.05
C VAL A 133 -2.68 7.09 2.21
N LEU A 134 -3.44 8.17 2.35
CA LEU A 134 -3.27 9.13 3.44
C LEU A 134 -3.77 8.52 4.75
N ALA A 135 -3.02 8.70 5.82
CA ALA A 135 -3.49 8.32 7.16
C ALA A 135 -4.75 9.10 7.56
N ALA A 136 -5.56 8.51 8.46
CA ALA A 136 -6.68 9.21 9.07
C ALA A 136 -6.20 10.38 9.94
N ALA A 137 -5.04 10.22 10.58
CA ALA A 137 -4.42 11.24 11.40
C ALA A 137 -4.05 12.49 10.57
N ARG A 138 -4.25 13.65 11.18
CA ARG A 138 -3.82 14.93 10.61
C ARG A 138 -2.29 15.00 10.52
N ASP A 139 -1.77 15.59 9.46
CA ASP A 139 -0.37 15.96 9.39
C ASP A 139 -0.04 17.01 10.45
N LEU A 140 1.05 16.76 11.18
CA LEU A 140 1.52 17.61 12.27
C LEU A 140 2.89 18.19 11.92
N SER A 141 3.08 19.48 12.20
CA SER A 141 4.42 20.07 12.22
C SER A 141 5.26 19.44 13.34
N GLY A 142 6.59 19.63 13.32
CA GLY A 142 7.46 19.04 14.33
C GLY A 142 7.10 19.47 15.77
N LEU A 143 6.72 20.74 15.96
CA LEU A 143 6.27 21.26 17.27
C LEU A 143 4.90 20.67 17.65
N GLU A 144 3.92 20.67 16.74
CA GLU A 144 2.60 20.09 17.00
C GLU A 144 2.69 18.60 17.33
N LEU A 145 3.59 17.85 16.67
CA LEU A 145 3.80 16.42 16.94
C LEU A 145 4.21 16.18 18.39
N VAL A 146 5.14 16.97 18.90
CA VAL A 146 5.60 16.83 20.30
C VAL A 146 4.49 17.23 21.28
N LEU A 147 3.84 18.37 21.05
CA LEU A 147 2.75 18.86 21.92
C LEU A 147 1.56 17.88 21.94
N GLU A 148 1.14 17.37 20.79
CA GLU A 148 0.07 16.37 20.69
C GLU A 148 0.47 15.02 21.30
N ALA A 149 1.75 14.65 21.24
CA ALA A 149 2.25 13.43 21.87
C ALA A 149 2.19 13.54 23.41
N ILE A 150 2.55 14.70 23.97
CA ILE A 150 2.41 14.97 25.42
C ILE A 150 0.94 14.91 25.80
N ARG A 151 0.06 15.61 25.06
CA ARG A 151 -1.38 15.61 25.32
C ARG A 151 -1.96 14.20 25.28
N ALA A 152 -1.60 13.40 24.28
CA ALA A 152 -2.07 12.01 24.18
C ALA A 152 -1.58 11.13 25.35
N ALA A 153 -0.36 11.35 25.83
CA ALA A 153 0.17 10.62 26.98
C ALA A 153 -0.48 11.08 28.30
N LEU A 154 -0.78 12.37 28.46
CA LEU A 154 -1.53 12.90 29.60
C LEU A 154 -2.96 12.33 29.63
N GLU A 155 -3.64 12.27 28.51
CA GLU A 155 -4.97 11.66 28.39
C GLU A 155 -4.95 10.18 28.82
N GLU A 156 -3.94 9.43 28.37
CA GLU A 156 -3.76 8.03 28.76
C GLU A 156 -3.44 7.90 30.26
N ALA A 157 -2.59 8.77 30.82
CA ALA A 157 -2.24 8.79 32.23
C ALA A 157 -3.45 9.12 33.09
N ALA A 158 -4.27 10.10 32.70
CA ALA A 158 -5.50 10.45 33.42
C ALA A 158 -6.50 9.30 33.49
N GLN A 159 -6.55 8.46 32.45
CA GLN A 159 -7.45 7.29 32.42
C GLN A 159 -6.92 6.10 33.21
N ARG A 160 -5.60 5.87 33.24
CA ARG A 160 -4.99 4.62 33.72
C ARG A 160 -4.25 4.77 35.04
N ALA A 161 -3.75 5.95 35.35
CA ALA A 161 -2.88 6.22 36.48
C ALA A 161 -2.95 7.70 36.89
N PRO A 162 -4.13 8.23 37.27
CA PRO A 162 -4.32 9.65 37.55
C PRO A 162 -3.41 10.17 38.68
N ASP A 163 -3.06 9.33 39.64
CA ASP A 163 -2.14 9.63 40.75
C ASP A 163 -0.76 10.15 40.30
N ILE A 164 -0.33 9.76 39.10
CA ILE A 164 0.95 10.22 38.54
C ILE A 164 0.92 11.70 38.17
N LEU A 165 -0.27 12.23 37.87
CA LEU A 165 -0.46 13.61 37.46
C LEU A 165 -0.48 14.57 38.65
N ASP A 166 -0.69 14.05 39.86
CA ASP A 166 -0.71 14.85 41.10
C ASP A 166 0.67 15.50 41.33
N GLY A 167 0.68 16.82 41.50
CA GLY A 167 1.89 17.60 41.67
C GLY A 167 2.78 17.75 40.43
N LEU A 168 2.36 17.18 39.27
CA LEU A 168 2.97 17.41 37.98
C LEU A 168 2.20 18.45 37.15
N VAL A 169 0.87 18.32 37.13
CA VAL A 169 0.00 19.14 36.27
C VAL A 169 -0.47 20.35 37.08
N ASP A 170 -0.20 21.55 36.55
CA ASP A 170 -0.63 22.85 37.08
C ASP A 170 -1.45 23.64 36.04
N ALA A 171 -1.77 24.90 36.34
CA ALA A 171 -2.51 25.78 35.43
C ALA A 171 -1.79 26.02 34.12
N GLU A 172 -0.45 26.00 34.09
CA GLU A 172 0.33 26.16 32.89
C GLU A 172 0.23 24.91 31.99
N TRP A 173 0.28 23.72 32.58
CA TRP A 173 0.05 22.47 31.85
C TRP A 173 -1.35 22.40 31.26
N ALA A 174 -2.36 22.80 32.04
CA ALA A 174 -3.74 22.88 31.57
C ALA A 174 -3.87 23.82 30.38
N THR A 175 -3.20 24.96 30.40
CA THR A 175 -3.19 25.92 29.30
C THR A 175 -2.47 25.35 28.04
N ARG A 176 -1.34 24.64 28.22
CA ARG A 176 -0.54 24.09 27.11
C ARG A 176 -1.17 22.85 26.48
N TYR A 177 -1.78 21.97 27.26
CA TYR A 177 -2.16 20.62 26.83
C TYR A 177 -3.64 20.26 27.02
N GLY A 178 -4.45 21.13 27.62
CA GLY A 178 -5.87 20.86 27.91
C GLY A 178 -6.76 20.78 26.67
N ARG A 179 -6.29 21.25 25.50
CA ARG A 179 -7.01 21.21 24.23
C ARG A 179 -6.14 20.64 23.10
N PRO A 180 -6.76 20.03 22.05
CA PRO A 180 -6.04 19.61 20.86
C PRO A 180 -5.23 20.76 20.25
N VAL A 181 -3.96 20.51 19.98
CA VAL A 181 -3.03 21.53 19.49
C VAL A 181 -3.32 21.83 18.01
N ARG A 182 -3.55 23.11 17.71
CA ARG A 182 -3.66 23.62 16.35
C ARG A 182 -2.86 24.91 16.26
N LEU A 183 -1.65 24.81 15.72
CA LEU A 183 -0.80 25.97 15.55
C LEU A 183 -1.02 26.62 14.17
N PRO A 184 -0.85 27.97 14.07
CA PRO A 184 -0.77 28.62 12.78
C PRO A 184 0.47 28.12 12.00
N SER A 185 0.51 28.39 10.70
CA SER A 185 1.63 28.00 9.82
C SER A 185 2.98 28.59 10.30
N GLN A 186 2.94 29.74 10.94
CA GLN A 186 4.10 30.41 11.55
C GLN A 186 3.81 30.70 13.02
N PRO A 187 4.05 29.74 13.93
CA PRO A 187 3.83 29.94 15.36
C PRO A 187 4.89 30.87 15.94
N SER A 188 4.51 31.71 16.90
CA SER A 188 5.44 32.55 17.65
C SER A 188 6.41 31.70 18.48
N HIS A 189 7.68 32.08 18.51
CA HIS A 189 8.74 31.46 19.32
C HIS A 189 8.80 29.92 19.25
N PRO A 190 8.83 29.29 18.04
CA PRO A 190 8.72 27.84 17.91
C PRO A 190 9.85 27.08 18.60
N ALA A 191 11.08 27.61 18.58
CA ALA A 191 12.24 27.00 19.24
C ALA A 191 12.09 26.95 20.77
N THR A 192 11.64 28.07 21.38
CA THR A 192 11.42 28.16 22.82
C THR A 192 10.29 27.21 23.25
N ARG A 193 9.18 27.19 22.50
CA ARG A 193 8.07 26.25 22.76
C ARG A 193 8.49 24.80 22.62
N LEU A 194 9.31 24.46 21.62
CA LEU A 194 9.80 23.10 21.44
C LEU A 194 10.73 22.69 22.59
N LYS A 195 11.61 23.59 23.07
CA LYS A 195 12.47 23.34 24.23
C LYS A 195 11.63 23.09 25.49
N GLN A 196 10.62 23.93 25.73
CA GLN A 196 9.69 23.75 26.86
C GLN A 196 8.95 22.42 26.78
N ALA A 197 8.40 22.08 25.60
CA ALA A 197 7.73 20.80 25.38
C ALA A 197 8.65 19.60 25.63
N GLY A 198 9.93 19.71 25.27
CA GLY A 198 10.93 18.68 25.59
C GLY A 198 11.13 18.49 27.09
N ALA A 199 11.21 19.60 27.85
CA ALA A 199 11.29 19.55 29.32
C ALA A 199 10.04 18.93 29.96
N ASP A 200 8.86 19.32 29.48
CA ASP A 200 7.59 18.79 29.97
C ASP A 200 7.45 17.28 29.62
N ALA A 201 7.80 16.88 28.41
CA ALA A 201 7.81 15.47 28.00
C ALA A 201 8.73 14.62 28.89
N ARG A 202 9.92 15.14 29.22
CA ARG A 202 10.85 14.47 30.12
C ARG A 202 10.25 14.31 31.53
N ARG A 203 9.72 15.37 32.13
CA ARG A 203 9.07 15.32 33.42
C ARG A 203 7.95 14.28 33.48
N LEU A 204 7.09 14.25 32.46
CA LEU A 204 6.01 13.27 32.38
C LEU A 204 6.56 11.84 32.27
N LEU A 205 7.56 11.59 31.42
CA LEU A 205 8.14 10.27 31.25
C LEU A 205 8.92 9.77 32.47
N GLU A 206 9.56 10.66 33.25
CA GLU A 206 10.22 10.36 34.51
C GLU A 206 9.22 9.94 35.58
N ARG A 207 8.03 10.55 35.61
CA ARG A 207 6.93 10.17 36.51
C ARG A 207 6.23 8.87 36.13
N LEU A 208 6.31 8.47 34.83
CA LEU A 208 5.71 7.25 34.28
C LEU A 208 6.75 6.11 34.23
N PRO A 209 6.83 5.24 35.23
CA PRO A 209 7.75 4.11 35.19
C PRO A 209 7.36 3.14 34.08
N PRO A 210 8.30 2.35 33.53
CA PRO A 210 8.06 1.49 32.35
C PRO A 210 6.83 0.60 32.43
N HIS A 211 6.57 0.00 33.62
CA HIS A 211 5.43 -0.91 33.83
C HIS A 211 4.06 -0.20 33.90
N ARG A 212 4.02 1.13 34.03
CA ARG A 212 2.79 1.94 34.03
C ARG A 212 2.60 2.69 32.70
N ARG A 213 3.55 2.63 31.79
CA ARG A 213 3.44 3.27 30.46
C ARG A 213 2.49 2.50 29.57
N GLY A 214 1.48 3.20 29.09
CA GLY A 214 0.63 2.69 28.04
C GLY A 214 1.19 2.99 26.63
N PRO A 215 0.47 2.60 25.56
CA PRO A 215 0.91 2.77 24.18
C PRO A 215 1.20 4.24 23.79
N ARG A 216 0.48 5.20 24.35
CA ARG A 216 0.66 6.64 24.03
C ARG A 216 1.87 7.23 24.74
N ALA A 217 2.10 6.87 25.99
CA ALA A 217 3.30 7.27 26.73
C ALA A 217 4.57 6.68 26.06
N GLU A 218 4.52 5.42 25.59
CA GLU A 218 5.62 4.84 24.85
C GLU A 218 5.82 5.52 23.49
N THR A 219 4.75 5.95 22.83
CA THR A 219 4.83 6.74 21.60
C THR A 219 5.45 8.10 21.85
N LEU A 220 5.10 8.77 22.97
CA LEU A 220 5.76 10.02 23.39
C LEU A 220 7.26 9.79 23.56
N ARG A 221 7.69 8.72 24.24
CA ARG A 221 9.10 8.39 24.41
C ARG A 221 9.84 8.29 23.07
N GLN A 222 9.24 7.58 22.10
CA GLN A 222 9.82 7.44 20.75
C GLN A 222 9.88 8.78 20.00
N ILE A 223 8.85 9.62 20.12
CA ILE A 223 8.80 10.95 19.52
C ILE A 223 9.86 11.88 20.16
N VAL A 224 10.10 11.77 21.47
CA VAL A 224 11.17 12.50 22.15
C VAL A 224 12.54 12.09 21.60
N VAL A 225 12.85 10.80 21.55
CA VAL A 225 14.11 10.27 20.96
C VAL A 225 14.28 10.71 19.50
N GLN A 226 13.19 10.79 18.76
CA GLN A 226 13.19 11.22 17.36
C GLN A 226 13.55 12.70 17.19
N ASN A 227 13.09 13.57 18.09
CA ASN A 227 13.15 15.03 17.93
C ASN A 227 14.16 15.74 18.85
N PHE A 228 14.71 15.04 19.84
CA PHE A 228 15.64 15.61 20.81
C PHE A 228 16.91 14.77 20.95
N LEU A 229 17.93 15.41 21.47
CA LEU A 229 19.19 14.81 21.92
C LEU A 229 19.45 15.20 23.38
N LEU A 230 20.19 14.38 24.09
CA LEU A 230 20.75 14.77 25.38
C LEU A 230 21.90 15.75 25.18
N ASP A 231 21.89 16.85 25.93
CA ASP A 231 23.02 17.75 26.01
C ASP A 231 24.07 17.25 27.02
N ALA A 232 25.20 17.95 27.11
CA ALA A 232 26.28 17.59 28.04
C ALA A 232 25.87 17.60 29.53
N ARG A 233 24.78 18.27 29.89
CA ARG A 233 24.22 18.37 31.25
C ARG A 233 23.06 17.39 31.48
N GLY A 234 22.82 16.48 30.52
CA GLY A 234 21.72 15.54 30.57
C GLY A 234 20.34 16.15 30.30
N GLY A 235 20.28 17.41 29.85
CA GLY A 235 19.05 18.06 29.40
C GLY A 235 18.64 17.63 27.99
N LEU A 236 17.35 17.82 27.64
CA LEU A 236 16.89 17.59 26.27
C LEU A 236 17.05 18.87 25.43
N ARG A 237 17.81 18.80 24.35
CA ARG A 237 17.85 19.83 23.32
C ARG A 237 17.19 19.36 22.02
N PRO A 238 16.43 20.21 21.32
CA PRO A 238 15.89 19.87 20.02
C PRO A 238 16.99 19.52 19.01
N ARG A 239 16.72 18.53 18.14
CA ARG A 239 17.61 18.23 17.01
C ARG A 239 17.59 19.37 15.99
N THR A 240 18.75 19.71 15.48
CA THR A 240 18.95 20.66 14.39
C THR A 240 19.18 19.91 13.07
N ALA A 241 19.23 20.62 11.95
CA ALA A 241 19.56 20.03 10.66
C ALA A 241 20.95 19.35 10.65
N LYS A 242 21.91 19.88 11.44
CA LYS A 242 23.27 19.32 11.57
C LYS A 242 23.29 17.99 12.32
N ASP A 243 22.38 17.78 13.26
CA ASP A 243 22.29 16.53 14.03
C ASP A 243 21.71 15.36 13.21
N GLY A 244 21.17 15.66 12.04
CA GLY A 244 20.44 14.70 11.23
C GLY A 244 19.09 14.31 11.85
N GLN A 245 18.26 13.68 11.06
CA GLN A 245 16.98 13.15 11.51
C GLN A 245 16.88 11.66 11.17
N PRO A 246 16.17 10.85 11.96
CA PRO A 246 15.90 9.47 11.61
C PRO A 246 15.29 9.35 10.21
N LYS A 247 15.59 8.27 9.51
CA LYS A 247 15.04 8.00 8.16
C LYS A 247 13.51 8.08 8.19
N GLY A 248 12.90 8.63 7.13
CA GLY A 248 11.44 8.78 7.02
C GLY A 248 10.65 7.49 7.29
N ALA A 249 11.20 6.35 6.86
CA ALA A 249 10.60 5.04 7.05
C ALA A 249 10.40 4.61 8.52
N VAL A 250 11.14 5.20 9.48
CA VAL A 250 11.02 4.87 10.91
C VAL A 250 10.39 6.01 11.72
N ARG A 251 10.23 7.20 11.12
CA ARG A 251 9.71 8.37 11.84
C ARG A 251 8.22 8.27 12.08
N ILE A 252 7.82 8.40 13.35
CA ILE A 252 6.42 8.56 13.74
C ILE A 252 5.96 9.97 13.32
N VAL A 253 4.79 10.05 12.71
CA VAL A 253 4.19 11.29 12.19
C VAL A 253 2.95 11.73 12.97
N SER A 254 2.40 10.85 13.80
CA SER A 254 1.26 11.14 14.67
C SER A 254 1.29 10.26 15.93
N PRO A 255 0.96 10.80 17.12
CA PRO A 255 0.82 9.97 18.32
C PRO A 255 -0.43 9.07 18.28
N TYR A 256 -1.37 9.36 17.38
CA TYR A 256 -2.62 8.61 17.22
C TYR A 256 -2.51 7.48 16.22
N ASP A 257 -1.50 7.53 15.33
CA ASP A 257 -1.22 6.51 14.33
C ASP A 257 0.29 6.23 14.28
N ARG A 258 0.71 5.25 15.09
CA ARG A 258 2.12 4.88 15.26
C ARG A 258 2.74 4.23 14.02
N GLU A 259 1.93 3.74 13.10
CA GLU A 259 2.35 2.95 11.96
C GLU A 259 2.42 3.77 10.67
N ALA A 260 1.65 4.86 10.59
CA ALA A 260 1.76 5.80 9.49
C ALA A 260 3.18 6.38 9.38
N ARG A 261 3.69 6.51 8.16
CA ARG A 261 5.03 7.02 7.87
C ARG A 261 4.97 8.13 6.85
N ARG A 262 5.94 9.06 6.95
CA ARG A 262 6.13 10.07 5.91
C ARG A 262 6.95 9.49 4.77
N ALA A 263 6.47 9.66 3.57
CA ALA A 263 7.13 9.21 2.35
C ALA A 263 7.10 10.28 1.25
N ILE A 264 7.92 10.06 0.24
CA ILE A 264 8.03 10.91 -0.94
C ILE A 264 8.08 9.98 -2.15
N ARG A 265 7.23 10.24 -3.15
CA ARG A 265 7.27 9.55 -4.45
C ARG A 265 7.21 10.63 -5.53
N GLY A 266 8.28 10.76 -6.31
CA GLY A 266 8.44 11.92 -7.19
C GLY A 266 8.42 13.22 -6.38
N ASN A 267 7.53 14.14 -6.74
CA ASN A 267 7.34 15.41 -6.04
C ASN A 267 6.25 15.38 -4.96
N THR A 268 5.56 14.24 -4.79
CA THR A 268 4.46 14.13 -3.84
C THR A 268 4.95 13.64 -2.49
N ARG A 269 4.65 14.42 -1.45
CA ARG A 269 4.90 14.07 -0.04
C ARG A 269 3.58 13.70 0.62
N TRP A 270 3.58 12.60 1.37
CA TRP A 270 2.39 12.21 2.16
C TRP A 270 2.78 11.55 3.47
N SER A 271 1.82 11.43 4.37
CA SER A 271 1.90 10.64 5.61
C SER A 271 0.83 9.57 5.58
N GLY A 272 1.21 8.31 5.71
CA GLY A 272 0.25 7.20 5.66
C GLY A 272 0.89 5.88 5.25
N TYR A 273 0.27 5.22 4.28
CA TYR A 273 0.51 3.84 3.87
C TYR A 273 0.65 3.72 2.36
N LEU A 274 1.06 2.55 1.90
CA LEU A 274 0.90 2.09 0.52
C LEU A 274 -0.16 1.00 0.48
N ILE A 275 -0.95 0.98 -0.57
CA ILE A 275 -1.77 -0.15 -0.96
C ILE A 275 -1.21 -0.73 -2.26
N HIS A 276 -1.12 -2.06 -2.32
CA HIS A 276 -0.83 -2.83 -3.52
C HIS A 276 -2.10 -3.58 -3.90
N VAL A 277 -2.54 -3.45 -5.13
CA VAL A 277 -3.75 -4.10 -5.64
C VAL A 277 -3.33 -5.03 -6.77
N THR A 278 -3.68 -6.29 -6.63
CA THR A 278 -3.48 -7.32 -7.64
C THR A 278 -4.81 -7.71 -8.24
N GLU A 279 -4.90 -7.76 -9.55
CA GLU A 279 -6.11 -8.17 -10.26
C GLU A 279 -5.81 -9.11 -11.43
N THR A 280 -6.79 -9.90 -11.85
CA THR A 280 -6.72 -10.68 -13.09
C THR A 280 -6.67 -9.77 -14.31
N CYS A 281 -6.02 -10.23 -15.39
CA CYS A 281 -5.93 -9.49 -16.64
C CYS A 281 -5.90 -10.40 -17.88
N ASP A 282 -6.60 -11.53 -17.79
CA ASP A 282 -6.73 -12.44 -18.93
C ASP A 282 -7.58 -11.79 -20.02
N THR A 283 -7.14 -11.97 -21.29
CA THR A 283 -7.82 -11.39 -22.45
C THR A 283 -9.23 -11.95 -22.65
N ASP A 284 -9.41 -13.20 -22.23
CA ASP A 284 -10.68 -13.94 -22.40
C ASP A 284 -11.60 -13.77 -21.20
N SER A 285 -11.10 -13.16 -20.11
CA SER A 285 -11.94 -12.86 -18.96
C SER A 285 -12.82 -11.64 -19.25
N PRO A 286 -14.13 -11.79 -19.05
CA PRO A 286 -15.06 -10.70 -19.30
C PRO A 286 -15.02 -9.60 -18.23
N VAL A 287 -14.38 -9.86 -17.09
CA VAL A 287 -14.20 -8.93 -15.99
C VAL A 287 -12.90 -9.21 -15.24
N ASN A 288 -12.14 -8.18 -14.92
CA ASN A 288 -10.97 -8.32 -14.07
C ASN A 288 -11.38 -8.22 -12.60
N LEU A 289 -10.95 -9.19 -11.78
CA LEU A 289 -11.26 -9.24 -10.37
C LEU A 289 -10.00 -9.03 -9.53
N ILE A 290 -10.15 -8.29 -8.44
CA ILE A 290 -9.11 -8.08 -7.45
C ILE A 290 -8.91 -9.40 -6.70
N THR A 291 -7.68 -9.94 -6.76
CA THR A 291 -7.30 -11.24 -6.19
C THR A 291 -6.43 -11.11 -4.95
N ASP A 292 -5.72 -10.00 -4.80
CA ASP A 292 -4.96 -9.69 -3.60
C ASP A 292 -4.94 -8.20 -3.29
N ILE A 293 -4.89 -7.90 -2.02
CA ILE A 293 -4.68 -6.56 -1.48
C ILE A 293 -3.63 -6.64 -0.38
N ALA A 294 -2.56 -5.87 -0.54
CA ALA A 294 -1.58 -5.69 0.51
C ALA A 294 -1.56 -4.22 0.95
N THR A 295 -1.60 -4.01 2.26
CA THR A 295 -1.41 -2.68 2.85
C THR A 295 -0.09 -2.68 3.59
N THR A 296 0.82 -1.79 3.22
CA THR A 296 2.16 -1.71 3.80
C THR A 296 2.47 -0.32 4.33
N ARG A 297 3.45 -0.24 5.24
CA ARG A 297 4.13 1.04 5.44
C ARG A 297 4.81 1.45 4.14
N PRO A 298 5.04 2.75 3.89
CA PRO A 298 5.80 3.17 2.72
C PRO A 298 7.20 2.54 2.70
N THR A 299 7.35 1.48 1.92
CA THR A 299 8.59 0.73 1.68
C THR A 299 8.81 0.63 0.17
N ARG A 300 9.77 -0.17 -0.25
CA ARG A 300 9.98 -0.46 -1.67
C ARG A 300 8.94 -1.48 -2.14
N ASP A 301 8.40 -1.28 -3.33
CA ASP A 301 7.42 -2.19 -3.91
C ASP A 301 7.97 -3.64 -4.05
N THR A 302 9.31 -3.78 -4.23
CA THR A 302 9.99 -5.08 -4.23
C THR A 302 9.80 -5.88 -2.93
N GLU A 303 9.59 -5.22 -1.80
CA GLU A 303 9.43 -5.87 -0.49
C GLU A 303 8.00 -6.45 -0.30
N ALA A 304 7.02 -5.95 -1.07
CA ALA A 304 5.64 -6.42 -1.00
C ALA A 304 5.39 -7.70 -1.82
N LEU A 305 6.16 -7.90 -2.90
CA LEU A 305 5.88 -8.94 -3.89
C LEU A 305 5.92 -10.38 -3.33
N PRO A 306 6.90 -10.78 -2.49
CA PRO A 306 6.90 -12.14 -1.91
C PRO A 306 5.61 -12.43 -1.14
N GLY A 307 5.20 -11.55 -0.23
CA GLY A 307 3.97 -11.74 0.53
C GLY A 307 2.68 -11.71 -0.32
N ILE A 308 2.68 -11.01 -1.48
CA ILE A 308 1.58 -11.09 -2.45
C ILE A 308 1.52 -12.51 -3.05
N HIS A 309 2.67 -13.08 -3.45
CA HIS A 309 2.70 -14.44 -3.98
C HIS A 309 2.31 -15.49 -2.95
N ASP A 310 2.76 -15.35 -1.70
CA ASP A 310 2.37 -16.26 -0.61
C ASP A 310 0.85 -16.28 -0.44
N ARG A 311 0.20 -15.12 -0.32
CA ARG A 311 -1.27 -15.03 -0.19
C ARG A 311 -2.01 -15.53 -1.42
N LEU A 312 -1.49 -15.29 -2.64
CA LEU A 312 -2.06 -15.86 -3.87
C LEU A 312 -1.90 -17.38 -3.91
N SER A 313 -0.80 -17.91 -3.39
CA SER A 313 -0.57 -19.35 -3.24
C SER A 313 -1.60 -19.98 -2.29
N ASP A 314 -1.78 -19.39 -1.12
CA ASP A 314 -2.76 -19.86 -0.11
C ASP A 314 -4.19 -19.87 -0.67
N ARG A 315 -4.52 -18.91 -1.54
CA ARG A 315 -5.80 -18.81 -2.24
C ARG A 315 -5.92 -19.73 -3.46
N ARG A 316 -4.85 -20.42 -3.85
CA ARG A 316 -4.76 -21.19 -5.11
C ARG A 316 -5.04 -20.32 -6.34
N LEU A 317 -4.53 -19.10 -6.34
CA LEU A 317 -4.71 -18.10 -7.39
C LEU A 317 -3.38 -17.56 -7.93
N LEU A 318 -2.28 -18.32 -7.75
CA LEU A 318 -1.00 -17.95 -8.36
C LEU A 318 -1.12 -17.80 -9.87
N PRO A 319 -0.71 -16.66 -10.45
CA PRO A 319 -0.74 -16.50 -11.90
C PRO A 319 0.39 -17.31 -12.57
N ARG A 320 0.23 -17.63 -13.85
CA ARG A 320 1.36 -18.06 -14.68
C ARG A 320 2.26 -16.87 -15.02
N GLN A 321 1.67 -15.74 -15.34
CA GLN A 321 2.36 -14.48 -15.64
C GLN A 321 1.87 -13.36 -14.74
N HIS A 322 2.80 -12.66 -14.10
CA HIS A 322 2.51 -11.52 -13.24
C HIS A 322 3.15 -10.25 -13.81
N LEU A 323 2.33 -9.32 -14.26
CA LEU A 323 2.74 -8.07 -14.90
C LEU A 323 2.95 -6.99 -13.83
N LEU A 324 4.14 -6.42 -13.79
CA LEU A 324 4.59 -5.52 -12.72
C LEU A 324 5.37 -4.33 -13.28
N ASP A 325 5.32 -3.20 -12.61
CA ASP A 325 6.22 -2.11 -12.96
C ASP A 325 7.66 -2.37 -12.45
N GLY A 326 8.64 -1.59 -12.96
CA GLY A 326 10.04 -1.73 -12.54
C GLY A 326 10.27 -1.44 -11.05
N GLY A 327 9.29 -0.92 -10.32
CA GLY A 327 9.33 -0.71 -8.87
C GLY A 327 9.31 -2.01 -8.08
N TYR A 328 8.60 -3.01 -8.59
CA TYR A 328 8.49 -4.34 -7.99
C TYR A 328 9.63 -5.28 -8.36
N LEU A 329 10.38 -4.99 -9.41
CA LEU A 329 11.28 -5.97 -10.01
C LEU A 329 12.72 -5.81 -9.56
N SER A 330 13.32 -6.95 -9.27
CA SER A 330 14.75 -7.16 -9.19
C SER A 330 15.08 -8.50 -9.83
N VAL A 331 16.34 -8.68 -10.25
CA VAL A 331 16.74 -9.95 -10.85
C VAL A 331 16.58 -11.13 -9.88
N SER A 332 16.84 -10.88 -8.58
CA SER A 332 16.62 -11.90 -7.54
C SER A 332 15.15 -12.29 -7.45
N LEU A 333 14.21 -11.34 -7.56
CA LEU A 333 12.78 -11.64 -7.53
C LEU A 333 12.32 -12.39 -8.78
N LEU A 334 12.87 -12.06 -9.97
CA LEU A 334 12.63 -12.87 -11.18
C LEU A 334 12.98 -14.33 -10.94
N HIS A 335 14.15 -14.58 -10.35
CA HIS A 335 14.62 -15.93 -10.05
C HIS A 335 13.77 -16.63 -8.98
N CYS A 336 13.53 -15.96 -7.84
CA CYS A 336 12.77 -16.56 -6.73
C CYS A 336 11.32 -16.84 -7.13
N SER A 337 10.62 -15.91 -7.79
CA SER A 337 9.23 -16.12 -8.20
C SER A 337 9.07 -17.29 -9.17
N SER A 338 10.03 -17.44 -10.10
CA SER A 338 10.03 -18.58 -11.03
C SER A 338 10.32 -19.90 -10.32
N ARG A 339 11.31 -19.93 -9.42
CA ARG A 339 11.74 -21.14 -8.69
C ARG A 339 10.72 -21.59 -7.66
N ASP A 340 10.21 -20.66 -6.84
CA ASP A 340 9.43 -20.98 -5.63
C ASP A 340 7.93 -21.07 -5.93
N HIS A 341 7.44 -20.30 -6.87
CA HIS A 341 6.00 -20.19 -7.20
C HIS A 341 5.66 -20.55 -8.64
N GLN A 342 6.66 -20.82 -9.49
CA GLN A 342 6.46 -21.05 -10.93
C GLN A 342 5.71 -19.87 -11.60
N VAL A 343 6.01 -18.65 -11.18
CA VAL A 343 5.43 -17.42 -11.69
C VAL A 343 6.45 -16.70 -12.57
N GLU A 344 6.09 -16.44 -13.81
CA GLU A 344 6.84 -15.58 -14.71
C GLU A 344 6.55 -14.12 -14.43
N LEU A 345 7.55 -13.35 -13.98
CA LEU A 345 7.40 -11.90 -13.81
C LEU A 345 7.64 -11.19 -15.12
N VAL A 346 6.65 -10.41 -15.57
CA VAL A 346 6.71 -9.62 -16.80
C VAL A 346 6.82 -8.14 -16.44
N GLY A 347 7.97 -7.56 -16.74
CA GLY A 347 8.22 -6.13 -16.49
C GLY A 347 9.69 -5.78 -16.59
N PRO A 348 10.04 -4.48 -16.63
CA PRO A 348 11.40 -4.03 -16.83
C PRO A 348 12.21 -4.07 -15.53
N VAL A 349 13.32 -4.78 -15.53
CA VAL A 349 14.32 -4.64 -14.47
C VAL A 349 14.97 -3.26 -14.57
N LYS A 350 15.09 -2.57 -13.45
CA LYS A 350 15.70 -1.23 -13.40
C LYS A 350 17.06 -1.19 -14.07
N ALA A 351 17.28 -0.16 -14.86
CA ALA A 351 18.59 0.13 -15.43
C ALA A 351 19.62 0.44 -14.34
N SER A 352 20.90 0.35 -14.71
CA SER A 352 22.00 0.72 -13.81
C SER A 352 21.86 2.17 -13.33
N GLY A 353 22.08 2.39 -12.01
CA GLY A 353 22.13 3.73 -11.42
C GLY A 353 23.47 4.45 -11.62
N ALA A 354 24.40 3.84 -12.35
CA ALA A 354 25.73 4.42 -12.62
C ALA A 354 25.60 5.73 -13.42
N TRP A 355 26.55 6.63 -13.21
CA TRP A 355 26.52 7.94 -13.88
C TRP A 355 26.59 7.82 -15.40
N GLN A 356 27.31 6.84 -15.92
CA GLN A 356 27.39 6.55 -17.36
C GLN A 356 26.00 6.28 -17.96
N SER A 357 25.21 5.48 -17.27
CA SER A 357 23.84 5.19 -17.72
C SER A 357 22.92 6.41 -17.62
N LYS A 358 23.11 7.26 -16.58
CA LYS A 358 22.31 8.48 -16.39
C LYS A 358 22.63 9.56 -17.41
N GLU A 359 23.91 9.78 -17.67
CA GLU A 359 24.41 10.80 -18.58
C GLU A 359 24.47 10.29 -20.04
N ARG A 360 24.21 9.00 -20.25
CA ARG A 360 24.33 8.34 -21.57
C ARG A 360 25.70 8.56 -22.20
N SER A 361 26.74 8.58 -21.36
CA SER A 361 28.11 8.84 -21.78
C SER A 361 29.09 7.95 -21.00
N GLY A 362 30.19 7.58 -21.62
CA GLY A 362 31.20 6.71 -21.01
C GLY A 362 30.80 5.25 -20.95
N PHE A 363 31.69 4.42 -20.42
CA PHE A 363 31.57 2.96 -20.40
C PHE A 363 30.72 2.48 -19.21
N THR A 364 29.59 1.90 -19.52
CA THR A 364 28.72 1.20 -18.59
C THR A 364 29.29 -0.19 -18.27
N ARG A 365 28.66 -0.93 -17.37
CA ARG A 365 29.04 -2.34 -17.15
C ARG A 365 28.85 -3.21 -18.41
N ASP A 366 27.87 -2.88 -19.22
CA ASP A 366 27.49 -3.69 -20.38
C ASP A 366 28.47 -3.52 -21.57
N ASP A 367 29.39 -2.55 -21.48
CA ASP A 367 30.51 -2.36 -22.44
C ASP A 367 31.72 -3.23 -22.09
N PHE A 368 31.70 -3.92 -20.94
CA PHE A 368 32.75 -4.85 -20.52
C PHE A 368 32.36 -6.29 -20.88
N THR A 369 33.27 -7.05 -21.43
CA THR A 369 33.07 -8.47 -21.70
C THR A 369 33.36 -9.27 -20.45
N ILE A 370 32.35 -9.98 -19.93
CA ILE A 370 32.45 -10.82 -18.73
C ILE A 370 32.59 -12.28 -19.16
N ASP A 371 33.73 -12.87 -18.86
CA ASP A 371 33.99 -14.30 -19.07
C ASP A 371 33.90 -15.01 -17.71
N PHE A 372 32.81 -15.74 -17.49
CA PHE A 372 32.58 -16.50 -16.28
C PHE A 372 33.41 -17.78 -16.19
N ASP A 373 33.83 -18.33 -17.31
CA ASP A 373 34.58 -19.58 -17.35
C ASP A 373 36.06 -19.31 -17.06
N GLN A 374 36.60 -18.22 -17.62
CA GLN A 374 37.97 -17.75 -17.34
C GLN A 374 38.06 -16.91 -16.06
N ARG A 375 36.94 -16.55 -15.44
CA ARG A 375 36.83 -15.65 -14.29
C ARG A 375 37.55 -14.32 -14.53
N GLN A 376 37.30 -13.74 -15.69
CA GLN A 376 37.91 -12.48 -16.14
C GLN A 376 36.89 -11.51 -16.72
N VAL A 377 37.20 -10.22 -16.63
CA VAL A 377 36.47 -9.17 -17.29
C VAL A 377 37.43 -8.41 -18.19
N THR A 378 37.10 -8.27 -19.48
CA THR A 378 37.85 -7.47 -20.43
C THR A 378 37.20 -6.10 -20.56
N CYS A 379 37.97 -5.01 -20.42
CA CYS A 379 37.48 -3.64 -20.60
C CYS A 379 37.38 -3.26 -22.08
N PRO A 380 36.67 -2.18 -22.45
CA PRO A 380 36.59 -1.72 -23.84
C PRO A 380 37.95 -1.40 -24.51
N SER A 381 38.96 -1.07 -23.72
CA SER A 381 40.33 -0.82 -24.21
C SER A 381 41.19 -2.10 -24.27
N GLY A 382 40.62 -3.31 -24.08
CA GLY A 382 41.29 -4.60 -24.25
C GLY A 382 42.01 -5.16 -23.02
N GLU A 383 42.08 -4.43 -21.91
CA GLU A 383 42.72 -4.88 -20.68
C GLU A 383 41.84 -5.88 -19.90
N THR A 384 42.47 -6.88 -19.25
CA THR A 384 41.78 -7.90 -18.45
C THR A 384 41.92 -7.64 -16.94
N SER A 385 40.86 -7.98 -16.19
CA SER A 385 40.86 -7.85 -14.72
C SER A 385 41.83 -8.84 -14.09
N HIS A 386 42.50 -8.41 -13.00
CA HIS A 386 43.43 -9.26 -12.25
C HIS A 386 42.81 -9.88 -10.98
N ILE A 387 41.68 -9.36 -10.52
CA ILE A 387 40.96 -9.89 -9.36
C ILE A 387 39.53 -10.25 -9.75
N TRP A 388 39.09 -11.42 -9.29
CA TRP A 388 37.71 -11.90 -9.37
C TRP A 388 37.27 -12.38 -7.99
N LEU A 389 36.24 -11.77 -7.41
CA LEU A 389 35.69 -12.09 -6.11
C LEU A 389 34.23 -12.46 -6.23
N GLU A 390 33.86 -13.66 -5.76
CA GLU A 390 32.50 -14.19 -5.77
C GLU A 390 31.83 -14.12 -4.38
N PRO A 391 30.49 -14.19 -4.30
CA PRO A 391 29.81 -14.43 -3.03
C PRO A 391 30.36 -15.70 -2.32
N PRO A 392 30.41 -15.72 -0.97
CA PRO A 392 29.83 -14.73 -0.05
C PRO A 392 30.70 -13.50 0.20
N ALA A 393 31.95 -13.46 -0.26
CA ALA A 393 32.93 -12.41 0.07
C ALA A 393 32.44 -10.99 -0.32
N MET A 394 31.74 -10.88 -1.46
CA MET A 394 31.18 -9.62 -1.97
C MET A 394 29.68 -9.70 -2.24
N ALA A 395 28.95 -10.53 -1.47
CA ALA A 395 27.53 -10.73 -1.66
C ALA A 395 26.75 -9.38 -1.75
N PRO A 396 25.77 -9.26 -2.65
CA PRO A 396 25.27 -10.31 -3.56
C PRO A 396 25.97 -10.30 -4.95
N TYR A 397 27.06 -9.59 -5.11
CA TYR A 397 27.72 -9.36 -6.41
C TYR A 397 28.98 -10.17 -6.56
N THR A 398 29.32 -10.50 -7.80
CA THR A 398 30.68 -10.81 -8.25
C THR A 398 31.37 -9.51 -8.60
N VAL A 399 32.65 -9.37 -8.24
CA VAL A 399 33.41 -8.15 -8.38
C VAL A 399 34.71 -8.44 -9.12
N ALA A 400 34.91 -7.78 -10.24
CA ALA A 400 36.17 -7.78 -10.96
C ALA A 400 36.90 -6.45 -10.76
N ARG A 401 38.21 -6.50 -10.52
CA ARG A 401 39.06 -5.30 -10.37
C ARG A 401 40.20 -5.31 -11.37
N PHE A 402 40.47 -4.15 -11.92
CA PHE A 402 41.61 -3.88 -12.77
C PHE A 402 42.78 -3.37 -11.95
N HIS A 403 43.98 -3.60 -12.45
CA HIS A 403 45.16 -3.10 -11.76
C HIS A 403 45.37 -1.59 -12.04
N PRO A 404 45.90 -0.78 -11.07
CA PRO A 404 46.18 0.64 -11.29
C PRO A 404 47.04 0.91 -12.51
N HIS A 405 48.11 0.12 -12.74
CA HIS A 405 48.98 0.32 -13.89
C HIS A 405 48.31 0.13 -15.26
N GLN A 406 47.19 -0.56 -15.32
CA GLN A 406 46.37 -0.71 -16.54
C GLN A 406 45.47 0.53 -16.75
N CYS A 407 44.91 1.06 -15.65
CA CYS A 407 43.93 2.15 -15.71
C CYS A 407 44.57 3.53 -15.72
N ASP A 408 45.74 3.73 -15.08
CA ASP A 408 46.37 5.04 -14.96
C ASP A 408 46.83 5.63 -16.30
N PRO A 409 47.47 4.86 -17.21
CA PRO A 409 47.86 5.35 -18.54
C PRO A 409 46.71 5.29 -19.57
N CYS A 410 45.54 4.76 -19.22
CA CYS A 410 44.45 4.52 -20.17
C CYS A 410 43.85 5.86 -20.67
N PRO A 411 43.83 6.12 -21.98
CA PRO A 411 43.25 7.33 -22.56
C PRO A 411 41.74 7.43 -22.31
N ASP A 412 41.05 6.31 -22.16
CA ASP A 412 39.60 6.22 -21.95
C ASP A 412 39.22 6.31 -20.47
N ARG A 413 40.17 6.50 -19.56
CA ARG A 413 39.91 6.57 -18.13
C ARG A 413 38.82 7.58 -17.74
N PRO A 414 38.74 8.81 -18.31
CA PRO A 414 37.68 9.76 -17.99
C PRO A 414 36.28 9.26 -18.33
N ALA A 415 36.11 8.48 -19.40
CA ALA A 415 34.88 7.85 -19.79
C ALA A 415 34.54 6.61 -18.92
N CYS A 416 35.56 6.01 -18.29
CA CYS A 416 35.46 4.77 -17.53
C CYS A 416 35.18 5.02 -16.03
N THR A 417 35.93 5.92 -15.38
CA THR A 417 35.81 6.18 -13.93
C THR A 417 36.09 7.63 -13.57
N ARG A 418 35.38 8.18 -12.60
CA ARG A 418 35.61 9.51 -12.01
C ARG A 418 36.47 9.45 -10.75
N GLY A 419 36.73 8.25 -10.23
CA GLY A 419 37.52 8.05 -9.05
C GLY A 419 39.03 8.00 -9.34
N THR A 420 39.86 8.15 -8.29
CA THR A 420 41.32 7.99 -8.35
C THR A 420 41.75 6.51 -8.39
N ALA A 421 40.90 5.60 -7.93
CA ALA A 421 41.19 4.17 -7.95
C ALA A 421 40.97 3.55 -9.35
N ALA A 422 41.61 2.43 -9.60
CA ALA A 422 41.36 1.61 -10.79
C ALA A 422 39.91 1.16 -10.90
N ARG A 423 39.48 0.84 -12.13
CA ARG A 423 38.11 0.42 -12.38
C ARG A 423 37.76 -0.85 -11.63
N THR A 424 36.57 -0.83 -11.00
CA THR A 424 35.93 -2.00 -10.43
C THR A 424 34.59 -2.22 -11.11
N VAL A 425 34.32 -3.43 -11.55
CA VAL A 425 33.08 -3.82 -12.21
C VAL A 425 32.33 -4.79 -11.31
N ASN A 426 31.13 -4.41 -10.90
CA ASN A 426 30.25 -5.25 -10.08
C ASN A 426 29.12 -5.80 -10.97
N PHE A 427 28.90 -7.09 -10.93
CA PHE A 427 27.85 -7.77 -11.67
C PHE A 427 27.28 -8.94 -10.87
N LEU A 428 26.15 -9.45 -11.32
CA LEU A 428 25.47 -10.57 -10.64
C LEU A 428 26.19 -11.90 -10.96
N PRO A 429 26.07 -12.92 -10.10
CA PRO A 429 26.48 -14.28 -10.41
C PRO A 429 25.89 -14.75 -11.75
N ARG A 430 26.58 -15.66 -12.45
CA ARG A 430 26.30 -16.08 -13.84
C ARG A 430 24.82 -16.26 -14.14
N HIS A 431 24.12 -17.11 -13.38
CA HIS A 431 22.71 -17.42 -13.62
C HIS A 431 21.80 -16.18 -13.50
N LEU A 432 22.06 -15.26 -12.58
CA LEU A 432 21.31 -14.02 -12.43
C LEU A 432 21.71 -12.98 -13.50
N HIS A 433 22.95 -12.97 -13.91
CA HIS A 433 23.44 -12.12 -15.00
C HIS A 433 22.77 -12.49 -16.33
N GLU A 434 22.75 -13.78 -16.65
CA GLU A 434 22.08 -14.32 -17.85
C GLU A 434 20.56 -14.03 -17.83
N LEU A 435 19.92 -14.18 -16.66
CA LEU A 435 18.51 -13.85 -16.47
C LEU A 435 18.25 -12.36 -16.71
N GLN A 436 19.13 -11.48 -16.22
CA GLN A 436 19.05 -10.05 -16.46
C GLN A 436 19.20 -9.69 -17.93
N ALA A 437 20.16 -10.31 -18.61
CA ALA A 437 20.40 -10.12 -20.04
C ALA A 437 19.18 -10.56 -20.87
N ARG A 438 18.61 -11.74 -20.55
CA ARG A 438 17.38 -12.24 -21.19
C ARG A 438 16.22 -11.26 -20.98
N ASN A 439 15.95 -10.84 -19.76
CA ASN A 439 14.86 -9.87 -19.50
C ASN A 439 15.03 -8.56 -20.29
N ARG A 440 16.27 -8.10 -20.50
CA ARG A 440 16.54 -6.92 -21.34
C ARG A 440 16.32 -7.17 -22.83
N ALA A 441 16.68 -8.36 -23.32
CA ALA A 441 16.41 -8.76 -24.70
C ALA A 441 14.90 -8.86 -24.97
N ASP A 442 14.17 -9.49 -24.05
CA ASP A 442 12.72 -9.65 -24.14
C ASP A 442 11.99 -8.30 -24.26
N GLN A 443 12.48 -7.25 -23.60
CA GLN A 443 11.91 -5.90 -23.70
C GLN A 443 12.01 -5.30 -25.12
N GLN A 444 12.86 -5.83 -25.98
CA GLN A 444 12.95 -5.40 -27.39
C GLN A 444 11.93 -6.13 -28.28
N ASP A 445 11.40 -7.26 -27.82
CA ASP A 445 10.39 -8.02 -28.55
C ASP A 445 9.02 -7.30 -28.58
N SER A 446 8.41 -7.30 -29.75
CA SER A 446 7.11 -6.65 -29.98
C SER A 446 5.95 -7.37 -29.28
N GLN A 447 6.03 -8.70 -29.10
CA GLN A 447 5.01 -9.48 -28.39
C GLN A 447 5.10 -9.22 -26.89
N TRP A 448 6.31 -9.19 -26.33
CA TRP A 448 6.54 -8.83 -24.95
C TRP A 448 6.01 -7.42 -24.64
N ARG A 449 6.28 -6.44 -25.51
CA ARG A 449 5.79 -5.05 -25.33
C ARG A 449 4.27 -4.96 -25.36
N ARG A 450 3.60 -5.72 -26.23
CA ARG A 450 2.13 -5.80 -26.28
C ARG A 450 1.57 -6.43 -25.01
N LEU A 451 2.17 -7.51 -24.54
CA LEU A 451 1.80 -8.14 -23.28
C LEU A 451 1.98 -7.17 -22.11
N TYR A 452 3.15 -6.57 -22.00
CA TYR A 452 3.45 -5.63 -20.91
C TYR A 452 2.55 -4.39 -20.92
N ALA A 453 2.13 -3.90 -22.09
CA ALA A 453 1.21 -2.77 -22.19
C ALA A 453 -0.13 -3.02 -21.48
N THR A 454 -0.57 -4.28 -21.36
CA THR A 454 -1.80 -4.62 -20.64
C THR A 454 -1.71 -4.36 -19.13
N ARG A 455 -0.49 -4.21 -18.58
CA ARG A 455 -0.26 -3.81 -17.18
C ARG A 455 -0.96 -2.49 -16.85
N SER A 456 -0.94 -1.52 -17.75
CA SER A 456 -1.50 -0.19 -17.50
C SER A 456 -2.96 -0.20 -17.08
N GLY A 457 -3.72 -1.25 -17.39
CA GLY A 457 -5.11 -1.36 -17.00
C GLY A 457 -5.33 -1.38 -15.48
N VAL A 458 -4.34 -1.79 -14.66
CA VAL A 458 -4.46 -1.71 -13.19
C VAL A 458 -4.54 -0.27 -12.67
N GLU A 459 -4.05 0.70 -13.44
CA GLU A 459 -4.17 2.13 -13.09
C GLU A 459 -5.65 2.55 -13.04
N GLY A 460 -6.50 1.97 -13.91
CA GLY A 460 -7.95 2.12 -13.86
C GLY A 460 -8.55 1.56 -12.58
N THR A 461 -8.11 0.39 -12.14
CA THR A 461 -8.52 -0.22 -10.88
C THR A 461 -8.06 0.60 -9.67
N ILE A 462 -6.84 1.12 -9.69
CA ILE A 462 -6.36 2.05 -8.66
C ILE A 462 -7.23 3.32 -8.65
N CYS A 463 -7.57 3.88 -9.79
CA CYS A 463 -8.46 5.05 -9.89
C CYS A 463 -9.85 4.75 -9.32
N GLU A 464 -10.45 3.63 -9.66
CA GLU A 464 -11.73 3.15 -9.11
C GLU A 464 -11.65 3.02 -7.59
N PHE A 465 -10.58 2.37 -7.08
CA PHE A 465 -10.35 2.17 -5.66
C PHE A 465 -10.25 3.49 -4.89
N VAL A 466 -9.41 4.42 -5.37
CA VAL A 466 -9.14 5.65 -4.62
C VAL A 466 -10.16 6.76 -4.83
N ASN A 467 -10.74 6.87 -6.02
CA ASN A 467 -11.68 7.93 -6.38
C ASN A 467 -13.13 7.44 -6.33
N GLY A 468 -13.42 6.27 -6.91
CA GLY A 468 -14.77 5.66 -6.90
C GLY A 468 -15.20 5.30 -5.47
N HIS A 469 -14.37 4.57 -4.75
CA HIS A 469 -14.66 4.12 -3.38
C HIS A 469 -14.01 4.96 -2.28
N ARG A 470 -13.43 6.13 -2.62
CA ARG A 470 -12.84 7.11 -1.70
C ARG A 470 -11.76 6.55 -0.76
N ALA A 471 -11.05 5.51 -1.19
CA ALA A 471 -10.01 4.87 -0.37
C ALA A 471 -8.66 5.61 -0.39
N ARG A 472 -8.58 6.82 -0.98
CA ARG A 472 -7.38 7.67 -0.94
C ARG A 472 -6.96 8.04 0.47
N ARG A 473 -7.87 8.04 1.43
CA ARG A 473 -7.61 8.30 2.84
C ARG A 473 -8.19 7.18 3.70
N SER A 474 -7.39 6.70 4.64
CA SER A 474 -7.89 5.78 5.66
C SER A 474 -8.96 6.47 6.53
N ARG A 475 -10.01 5.73 6.88
CA ARG A 475 -11.02 6.15 7.87
C ARG A 475 -10.56 5.85 9.30
N TYR A 476 -9.54 5.00 9.46
CA TYR A 476 -9.13 4.41 10.73
C TYR A 476 -7.64 4.66 10.99
N HIS A 477 -7.26 4.61 12.25
CA HIS A 477 -5.87 4.67 12.67
C HIS A 477 -5.26 3.26 12.73
N GLY A 478 -4.01 3.14 12.28
CA GLY A 478 -3.23 1.91 12.31
C GLY A 478 -3.32 1.08 11.02
N LEU A 479 -2.28 0.28 10.80
CA LEU A 479 -2.09 -0.51 9.60
C LEU A 479 -3.19 -1.55 9.42
N SER A 480 -3.48 -2.32 10.49
CA SER A 480 -4.45 -3.42 10.44
C SER A 480 -5.86 -2.93 10.10
N LYS A 481 -6.33 -1.84 10.73
CA LYS A 481 -7.66 -1.26 10.44
C LYS A 481 -7.73 -0.67 9.04
N THR A 482 -6.62 -0.08 8.57
CA THR A 482 -6.51 0.41 7.19
C THR A 482 -6.54 -0.76 6.20
N HIS A 483 -5.89 -1.87 6.53
CA HIS A 483 -5.92 -3.09 5.71
C HIS A 483 -7.34 -3.67 5.61
N VAL A 484 -8.06 -3.78 6.74
CA VAL A 484 -9.48 -4.19 6.74
C VAL A 484 -10.33 -3.30 5.82
N GLN A 485 -10.15 -1.97 5.89
CA GLN A 485 -10.83 -1.04 4.97
C GLN A 485 -10.53 -1.38 3.51
N HIS A 486 -9.26 -1.62 3.18
CA HIS A 486 -8.84 -1.88 1.82
C HIS A 486 -9.40 -3.22 1.29
N VAL A 487 -9.35 -4.26 2.10
CA VAL A 487 -9.91 -5.58 1.74
C VAL A 487 -11.41 -5.49 1.50
N LEU A 488 -12.18 -4.88 2.41
CA LEU A 488 -13.62 -4.70 2.25
C LEU A 488 -13.96 -3.86 1.00
N THR A 489 -13.13 -2.85 0.69
CA THR A 489 -13.28 -2.07 -0.55
C THR A 489 -13.00 -2.93 -1.79
N GLY A 490 -11.98 -3.78 -1.78
CA GLY A 490 -11.67 -4.67 -2.90
C GLY A 490 -12.77 -5.69 -3.16
N ILE A 491 -13.35 -6.27 -2.11
CA ILE A 491 -14.51 -7.16 -2.23
C ILE A 491 -15.70 -6.39 -2.82
N ALA A 492 -15.95 -5.16 -2.35
CA ALA A 492 -17.02 -4.30 -2.88
C ALA A 492 -16.85 -4.02 -4.38
N ILE A 493 -15.63 -3.71 -4.83
CA ILE A 493 -15.31 -3.51 -6.26
C ILE A 493 -15.58 -4.78 -7.07
N ASN A 494 -15.15 -5.94 -6.58
CA ASN A 494 -15.42 -7.21 -7.26
C ASN A 494 -16.92 -7.47 -7.44
N ILE A 495 -17.70 -7.26 -6.39
CA ILE A 495 -19.16 -7.40 -6.43
C ILE A 495 -19.77 -6.41 -7.42
N GLU A 496 -19.35 -5.15 -7.40
CA GLU A 496 -19.87 -4.12 -8.31
C GLU A 496 -19.59 -4.45 -9.77
N ARG A 497 -18.35 -4.87 -10.08
CA ARG A 497 -17.94 -5.28 -11.43
C ARG A 497 -18.75 -6.47 -11.95
N LEU A 498 -18.99 -7.48 -11.09
CA LEU A 498 -19.81 -8.64 -11.43
C LEU A 498 -21.29 -8.26 -11.63
N ALA A 499 -21.85 -7.45 -10.76
CA ALA A 499 -23.23 -6.99 -10.86
C ALA A 499 -23.45 -6.16 -12.14
N GLN A 500 -22.55 -5.24 -12.46
CA GLN A 500 -22.61 -4.43 -13.68
C GLN A 500 -22.56 -5.26 -14.95
N ARG A 501 -21.83 -6.39 -14.94
CA ARG A 501 -21.79 -7.32 -16.06
C ARG A 501 -23.11 -8.03 -16.30
N THR A 502 -23.69 -8.55 -15.24
CA THR A 502 -24.94 -9.33 -15.30
C THR A 502 -26.14 -8.46 -15.63
N THR A 503 -26.11 -7.19 -15.21
CA THR A 503 -27.18 -6.22 -15.46
C THR A 503 -26.99 -5.40 -16.76
N ARG A 504 -25.88 -5.61 -17.50
CA ARG A 504 -25.71 -4.97 -18.80
C ARG A 504 -26.81 -5.43 -19.76
N HIS A 505 -27.95 -4.72 -19.74
CA HIS A 505 -28.77 -4.61 -20.94
C HIS A 505 -27.89 -4.10 -22.08
N PRO A 506 -28.05 -4.58 -23.33
CA PRO A 506 -27.32 -4.08 -24.46
C PRO A 506 -27.36 -2.56 -24.40
N HIS A 507 -26.20 -1.93 -24.48
CA HIS A 507 -26.04 -0.48 -24.39
C HIS A 507 -27.08 0.17 -25.30
N ARG A 508 -28.16 0.70 -24.73
CA ARG A 508 -28.97 1.66 -25.47
C ARG A 508 -28.03 2.82 -25.76
N PRO A 509 -27.77 3.13 -27.04
CA PRO A 509 -26.96 4.28 -27.37
C PRO A 509 -27.55 5.46 -26.60
N ARG A 510 -26.72 6.21 -25.91
CA ARG A 510 -27.16 7.42 -25.18
C ARG A 510 -27.94 8.25 -26.19
N SER A 511 -29.18 8.58 -25.88
CA SER A 511 -29.96 9.50 -26.70
C SER A 511 -29.09 10.75 -26.91
N PRO A 512 -28.91 11.22 -28.17
CA PRO A 512 -28.11 12.40 -28.42
C PRO A 512 -28.67 13.58 -27.63
N THR A 513 -27.77 14.38 -27.08
CA THR A 513 -28.17 15.61 -26.36
C THR A 513 -28.88 16.56 -27.33
N THR A 514 -29.65 17.51 -26.82
CA THR A 514 -30.33 18.51 -27.65
C THR A 514 -29.35 19.25 -28.58
N PHE A 515 -28.12 19.50 -28.12
CA PHE A 515 -27.08 20.11 -28.94
C PHE A 515 -26.55 19.16 -30.02
N GLN A 516 -26.36 17.88 -29.70
CA GLN A 516 -26.00 16.88 -30.71
C GLN A 516 -27.06 16.72 -31.78
N GLN A 517 -28.36 16.67 -31.39
CA GLN A 517 -29.48 16.65 -32.31
C GLN A 517 -29.50 17.90 -33.19
N TYR A 518 -29.22 19.08 -32.63
CA TYR A 518 -29.09 20.33 -33.40
C TYR A 518 -27.95 20.24 -34.42
N LEU A 519 -26.79 19.70 -34.05
CA LEU A 519 -25.66 19.50 -34.97
C LEU A 519 -26.03 18.52 -36.10
N ASP A 520 -26.65 17.39 -35.74
CA ASP A 520 -27.11 16.38 -36.70
C ASP A 520 -28.10 16.95 -37.72
N THR A 521 -29.06 17.77 -37.29
CA THR A 521 -30.01 18.45 -38.19
C THR A 521 -29.35 19.44 -39.16
N ARG A 522 -28.14 19.88 -38.84
CA ARG A 522 -27.33 20.79 -39.65
C ARG A 522 -26.26 20.06 -40.47
N GLY A 523 -26.17 18.73 -40.37
CA GLY A 523 -25.13 17.91 -41.05
C GLY A 523 -23.72 18.21 -40.54
N LEU A 524 -23.58 18.71 -39.29
CA LEU A 524 -22.29 19.01 -38.67
C LEU A 524 -21.78 17.84 -37.89
N THR A 525 -20.58 17.38 -38.23
CA THR A 525 -19.91 16.30 -37.51
C THR A 525 -19.41 16.78 -36.13
N TRP A 526 -19.67 16.00 -35.07
CA TRP A 526 -19.32 16.34 -33.69
C TRP A 526 -18.42 15.27 -33.03
N GLU A 527 -17.48 14.71 -33.82
CA GLU A 527 -16.49 13.78 -33.27
C GLU A 527 -15.53 14.48 -32.32
N CYS A 528 -15.11 13.76 -31.29
CA CYS A 528 -14.22 14.28 -30.26
C CYS A 528 -12.85 14.65 -30.85
N TRP A 529 -12.57 15.95 -31.02
CA TRP A 529 -11.32 16.47 -31.60
C TRP A 529 -10.05 15.95 -30.90
N TRP A 530 -10.12 15.64 -29.60
CA TRP A 530 -9.01 15.05 -28.84
C TRP A 530 -8.79 13.55 -29.10
N ARG A 531 -9.65 12.88 -29.89
CA ARG A 531 -9.45 11.49 -30.35
C ARG A 531 -8.84 11.42 -31.74
N GLN A 532 -8.70 12.53 -32.44
CA GLN A 532 -8.11 12.61 -33.78
C GLN A 532 -6.60 12.81 -33.77
N GLY A 533 -5.94 12.83 -32.59
CA GLY A 533 -4.50 12.88 -32.46
C GLY A 533 -3.92 11.49 -32.27
N LYS A 534 -3.59 10.82 -33.38
CA LYS A 534 -2.55 9.79 -33.46
C LYS A 534 -1.42 10.33 -34.28
#